data_129ce7f89c92ba09419ca8e14bef525c
#
_entry.id   129ce7f89c92ba09419ca8e14bef525c
#
_cell.length_a   1.000
_cell.length_b   1.000
_cell.length_c   1.000
_cell.angle_alpha   90.00
_cell.angle_beta   90.00
_cell.angle_gamma   90.00
#
_symmetry.space_group_name_H-M   'P 1'
#
loop_
_entity.id
_entity.type
_entity.pdbx_description
1 polymer ?
#
loop_
_entity_poly.entity_id
_entity_poly.type
_entity_poly.pdbx_seq_one_letter_code
_entity_poly.pdbx_strand_id
1 'polypeptide(L)'
;MTTVLLVAPQPDVRAAFRLLLLDLDMGVIGEAADWPNALALATETHPDMLLVDWELIPLDSGNTLPQLRAACPAAVVIVLVSQFDARQQAALSAGADAFISKGEMPDRVAERLRMAADRVHSV
;
A
#
# COMPACT_ATOMS: atom_id res chain seq x y z
N MET A 1 14.29 1.17 10.26
CA MET A 1 13.10 1.97 9.89
C MET A 1 12.34 1.29 8.77
N THR A 2 11.04 1.19 8.89
CA THR A 2 10.20 0.63 7.83
C THR A 2 10.07 1.65 6.70
N THR A 3 10.42 1.26 5.49
CA THR A 3 10.30 2.12 4.31
C THR A 3 9.00 1.83 3.58
N VAL A 4 8.35 2.88 3.10
CA VAL A 4 7.01 2.80 2.50
C VAL A 4 6.98 3.49 1.15
N LEU A 5 6.43 2.82 0.16
CA LEU A 5 6.07 3.43 -1.12
C LEU A 5 4.55 3.71 -1.11
N LEU A 6 4.19 4.95 -1.33
CA LEU A 6 2.81 5.42 -1.25
C LEU A 6 2.26 5.64 -2.66
N VAL A 7 1.22 4.89 -3.01
CA VAL A 7 0.65 4.91 -4.36
C VAL A 7 -0.84 5.28 -4.28
N ALA A 8 -1.16 6.51 -4.67
CA ALA A 8 -2.53 7.00 -4.68
C ALA A 8 -2.68 8.15 -5.69
N PRO A 9 -3.81 8.22 -6.41
CA PRO A 9 -3.99 9.26 -7.43
C PRO A 9 -4.24 10.64 -6.83
N GLN A 10 -4.81 10.71 -5.63
CA GLN A 10 -5.21 11.98 -5.01
C GLN A 10 -4.11 12.51 -4.10
N PRO A 11 -3.65 13.76 -4.34
CA PRO A 11 -2.61 14.37 -3.49
C PRO A 11 -3.01 14.46 -2.02
N ASP A 12 -4.30 14.69 -1.74
CA ASP A 12 -4.80 14.81 -0.37
C ASP A 12 -4.66 13.51 0.41
N VAL A 13 -4.92 12.39 -0.26
CA VAL A 13 -4.76 11.06 0.34
C VAL A 13 -3.30 10.79 0.64
N ARG A 14 -2.41 11.10 -0.31
CA ARG A 14 -0.97 10.93 -0.10
C ARG A 14 -0.46 11.78 1.06
N ALA A 15 -0.91 13.04 1.13
CA ALA A 15 -0.50 13.94 2.21
C ALA A 15 -0.94 13.43 3.58
N ALA A 16 -2.18 12.95 3.69
CA ALA A 16 -2.71 12.43 4.94
C ALA A 16 -1.92 11.20 5.42
N PHE A 17 -1.67 10.26 4.51
CA PHE A 17 -0.90 9.06 4.86
C PHE A 17 0.56 9.38 5.15
N ARG A 18 1.15 10.35 4.45
CA ARG A 18 2.52 10.79 4.71
C ARG A 18 2.68 11.28 6.14
N LEU A 19 1.75 12.11 6.61
CA LEU A 19 1.77 12.60 8.00
C LEU A 19 1.60 11.48 9.00
N LEU A 20 0.68 10.57 8.75
CA LEU A 20 0.45 9.42 9.63
C LEU A 20 1.67 8.52 9.71
N LEU A 21 2.29 8.23 8.58
CA LEU A 21 3.49 7.41 8.54
C LEU A 21 4.66 8.07 9.27
N LEU A 22 4.79 9.39 9.15
CA LEU A 22 5.79 10.13 9.89
C LEU A 22 5.61 9.99 11.40
N ASP A 23 4.36 10.08 11.88
CA ASP A 23 4.04 9.87 13.29
C ASP A 23 4.40 8.47 13.77
N LEU A 24 4.40 7.49 12.88
CA LEU A 24 4.73 6.10 13.20
C LEU A 24 6.21 5.78 13.00
N ASP A 25 7.04 6.77 12.75
CA ASP A 25 8.48 6.63 12.47
C ASP A 25 8.76 5.74 11.25
N MET A 26 7.88 5.80 10.26
CA MET A 26 8.06 5.10 9.00
C MET A 26 8.49 6.07 7.92
N GLY A 27 9.45 5.66 7.08
CA GLY A 27 10.00 6.52 6.03
C GLY A 27 9.27 6.35 4.70
N VAL A 28 8.68 7.42 4.17
CA VAL A 28 8.12 7.42 2.82
C VAL A 28 9.27 7.66 1.84
N ILE A 29 9.64 6.62 1.10
CA ILE A 29 10.79 6.68 0.18
C ILE A 29 10.38 7.03 -1.25
N GLY A 30 9.08 7.10 -1.52
CA GLY A 30 8.57 7.51 -2.82
C GLY A 30 7.06 7.62 -2.80
N GLU A 31 6.54 8.38 -3.75
CA GLU A 31 5.10 8.53 -3.96
C GLU A 31 4.81 8.43 -5.45
N ALA A 32 3.74 7.74 -5.80
CA ALA A 32 3.31 7.61 -7.18
C ALA A 32 1.82 7.91 -7.31
N ALA A 33 1.44 8.54 -8.41
CA ALA A 33 0.05 8.89 -8.69
C ALA A 33 -0.58 7.98 -9.76
N ASP A 34 0.21 7.08 -10.34
CA ASP A 34 -0.27 6.16 -11.37
C ASP A 34 0.48 4.83 -11.28
N TRP A 35 -0.04 3.83 -11.98
CA TRP A 35 0.48 2.47 -11.92
C TRP A 35 1.89 2.31 -12.52
N PRO A 36 2.18 2.85 -13.71
CA PRO A 36 3.53 2.70 -14.28
C PRO A 36 4.63 3.28 -13.39
N ASN A 37 4.40 4.45 -12.81
CA ASN A 37 5.36 5.06 -11.88
C ASN A 37 5.50 4.25 -10.59
N ALA A 38 4.40 3.65 -10.11
CA ALA A 38 4.44 2.80 -8.94
C ALA A 38 5.36 1.58 -9.16
N LEU A 39 5.23 0.92 -10.29
CA LEU A 39 6.08 -0.24 -10.63
C LEU A 39 7.55 0.18 -10.77
N ALA A 40 7.82 1.30 -11.42
CA ALA A 40 9.18 1.79 -11.59
C ALA A 40 9.83 2.11 -10.23
N LEU A 41 9.12 2.82 -9.36
CA LEU A 41 9.63 3.17 -8.04
C LEU A 41 9.80 1.93 -7.16
N ALA A 42 8.87 0.99 -7.21
CA ALA A 42 9.00 -0.26 -6.45
C ALA A 42 10.25 -1.03 -6.84
N THR A 43 10.53 -1.10 -8.13
CA THR A 43 11.71 -1.79 -8.64
C THR A 43 13.01 -1.09 -8.22
N GLU A 44 13.01 0.25 -8.23
CA GLU A 44 14.20 1.04 -7.88
C GLU A 44 14.47 1.09 -6.38
N THR A 45 13.43 1.23 -5.57
CA THR A 45 13.59 1.54 -4.14
C THR A 45 13.48 0.34 -3.22
N HIS A 46 12.85 -0.73 -3.67
CA HIS A 46 12.62 -1.94 -2.86
C HIS A 46 12.05 -1.62 -1.46
N PRO A 47 10.86 -1.01 -1.38
CA PRO A 47 10.28 -0.63 -0.09
C PRO A 47 9.93 -1.87 0.74
N ASP A 48 9.89 -1.69 2.07
CA ASP A 48 9.41 -2.72 2.98
C ASP A 48 7.90 -2.90 2.92
N MET A 49 7.18 -1.82 2.59
CA MET A 49 5.73 -1.78 2.60
C MET A 49 5.22 -0.97 1.40
N LEU A 50 4.13 -1.44 0.81
CA LEU A 50 3.47 -0.76 -0.30
C LEU A 50 2.04 -0.43 0.12
N LEU A 51 1.69 0.86 0.07
CA LEU A 51 0.30 1.32 0.24
C LEU A 51 -0.23 1.68 -1.12
N VAL A 52 -1.18 0.89 -1.64
CA VAL A 52 -1.66 1.04 -3.02
C VAL A 52 -3.16 1.29 -3.01
N ASP A 53 -3.57 2.42 -3.59
CA ASP A 53 -4.97 2.76 -3.72
C ASP A 53 -5.66 1.82 -4.72
N TRP A 54 -6.78 1.25 -4.31
CA TRP A 54 -7.58 0.36 -5.16
C TRP A 54 -7.90 0.96 -6.52
N GLU A 55 -8.14 2.28 -6.57
CA GLU A 55 -8.49 2.98 -7.81
C GLU A 55 -7.39 2.92 -8.87
N LEU A 56 -6.14 2.74 -8.47
CA LEU A 56 -5.01 2.65 -9.39
C LEU A 56 -4.75 1.23 -9.90
N ILE A 57 -5.35 0.23 -9.31
CA ILE A 57 -5.15 -1.14 -9.72
C ILE A 57 -5.99 -1.42 -10.98
N PRO A 58 -5.34 -1.74 -12.12
CA PRO A 58 -6.09 -2.05 -13.34
C PRO A 58 -6.96 -3.30 -13.14
N LEU A 59 -8.26 -3.15 -13.39
CA LEU A 59 -9.24 -4.23 -13.18
C LEU A 59 -9.15 -5.34 -14.23
N ASP A 60 -8.53 -5.04 -15.37
CA ASP A 60 -8.52 -5.93 -16.52
C ASP A 60 -7.41 -6.96 -16.50
N SER A 61 -6.45 -6.83 -15.60
CA SER A 61 -5.35 -7.79 -15.56
C SER A 61 -5.31 -8.46 -14.20
N GLY A 62 -5.54 -9.75 -14.16
CA GLY A 62 -5.35 -10.55 -12.97
C GLY A 62 -3.92 -10.60 -12.47
N ASN A 63 -3.00 -9.85 -13.10
CA ASN A 63 -1.56 -9.88 -12.82
C ASN A 63 -1.03 -8.63 -12.14
N THR A 64 -1.89 -7.67 -11.79
CA THR A 64 -1.46 -6.36 -11.27
C THR A 64 -0.70 -6.48 -9.95
N LEU A 65 -1.31 -7.08 -8.95
CA LEU A 65 -0.66 -7.29 -7.65
C LEU A 65 0.50 -8.29 -7.74
N PRO A 66 0.39 -9.39 -8.50
CA PRO A 66 1.55 -10.25 -8.71
C PRO A 66 2.75 -9.57 -9.36
N GLN A 67 2.54 -8.59 -10.26
CA GLN A 67 3.65 -7.80 -10.83
C GLN A 67 4.37 -7.01 -9.75
N LEU A 68 3.61 -6.38 -8.86
CA LEU A 68 4.18 -5.61 -7.77
C LEU A 68 4.95 -6.52 -6.81
N ARG A 69 4.42 -7.69 -6.52
CA ARG A 69 5.09 -8.68 -5.69
C ARG A 69 6.36 -9.21 -6.33
N ALA A 70 6.35 -9.39 -7.64
CA ALA A 70 7.56 -9.82 -8.36
C ALA A 70 8.67 -8.76 -8.26
N ALA A 71 8.29 -7.47 -8.28
CA ALA A 71 9.25 -6.37 -8.10
C ALA A 71 9.77 -6.29 -6.66
N CYS A 72 8.92 -6.60 -5.67
CA CYS A 72 9.25 -6.49 -4.24
C CYS A 72 8.76 -7.74 -3.49
N PRO A 73 9.47 -8.89 -3.62
CA PRO A 73 8.97 -10.16 -3.05
C PRO A 73 8.81 -10.14 -1.53
N ALA A 74 9.61 -9.35 -0.84
CA ALA A 74 9.59 -9.28 0.62
C ALA A 74 8.67 -8.18 1.17
N ALA A 75 8.10 -7.34 0.31
CA ALA A 75 7.29 -6.21 0.76
C ALA A 75 5.90 -6.66 1.21
N VAL A 76 5.38 -5.97 2.22
CA VAL A 76 3.99 -6.13 2.65
C VAL A 76 3.13 -5.19 1.79
N VAL A 77 2.14 -5.75 1.11
CA VAL A 77 1.26 -4.99 0.21
C VAL A 77 -0.06 -4.73 0.92
N ILE A 78 -0.39 -3.45 1.11
CA ILE A 78 -1.63 -3.01 1.72
C ILE A 78 -2.43 -2.24 0.67
N VAL A 79 -3.68 -2.63 0.47
CA VAL A 79 -4.58 -1.97 -0.47
C VAL A 79 -5.48 -0.99 0.27
N LEU A 80 -5.55 0.24 -0.21
CA LEU A 80 -6.44 1.27 0.33
C LEU A 80 -7.78 1.20 -0.42
N VAL A 81 -8.87 1.07 0.33
CA VAL A 81 -10.20 0.92 -0.23
C VAL A 81 -11.14 2.01 0.31
N SER A 82 -12.07 2.48 -0.52
CA SER A 82 -13.06 3.49 -0.10
C SER A 82 -14.19 2.87 0.69
N GLN A 83 -14.64 1.69 0.27
CA GLN A 83 -15.74 0.97 0.88
C GLN A 83 -15.50 -0.52 0.77
N PHE A 84 -16.05 -1.24 1.72
CA PHE A 84 -16.05 -2.70 1.67
C PHE A 84 -17.07 -3.19 0.66
N ASP A 85 -16.62 -3.81 -0.42
CA ASP A 85 -17.51 -4.55 -1.32
C ASP A 85 -16.86 -5.87 -1.72
N ALA A 86 -17.66 -6.73 -2.36
CA ALA A 86 -17.21 -8.07 -2.74
C ALA A 86 -16.06 -8.07 -3.75
N ARG A 87 -15.98 -7.04 -4.60
CA ARG A 87 -14.91 -6.92 -5.58
C ARG A 87 -13.56 -6.65 -4.91
N GLN A 88 -13.57 -5.80 -3.89
CA GLN A 88 -12.36 -5.46 -3.14
C GLN A 88 -11.83 -6.69 -2.41
N GLN A 89 -12.71 -7.48 -1.81
CA GLN A 89 -12.31 -8.71 -1.14
C GLN A 89 -11.73 -9.72 -2.13
N ALA A 90 -12.31 -9.85 -3.31
CA ALA A 90 -11.80 -10.75 -4.33
C ALA A 90 -10.39 -10.36 -4.78
N ALA A 91 -10.15 -9.07 -4.95
CA ALA A 91 -8.83 -8.57 -5.33
C ALA A 91 -7.81 -8.76 -4.20
N LEU A 92 -8.23 -8.56 -2.96
CA LEU A 92 -7.38 -8.78 -1.78
C LEU A 92 -6.95 -10.24 -1.66
N SER A 93 -7.87 -11.16 -1.97
CA SER A 93 -7.57 -12.58 -1.97
C SER A 93 -6.56 -12.95 -3.05
N ALA A 94 -6.40 -12.11 -4.07
CA ALA A 94 -5.50 -12.39 -5.18
C ALA A 94 -4.04 -11.98 -4.93
N GLY A 95 -3.73 -11.26 -3.85
CA GLY A 95 -2.33 -10.92 -3.63
C GLY A 95 -2.00 -9.87 -2.57
N ALA A 96 -2.97 -9.17 -2.00
CA ALA A 96 -2.68 -8.20 -0.95
C ALA A 96 -2.52 -8.89 0.41
N ASP A 97 -1.63 -8.37 1.24
CA ASP A 97 -1.43 -8.89 2.60
C ASP A 97 -2.47 -8.34 3.57
N ALA A 98 -2.93 -7.12 3.32
CA ALA A 98 -3.90 -6.46 4.17
C ALA A 98 -4.61 -5.36 3.38
N PHE A 99 -5.62 -4.76 3.99
CA PHE A 99 -6.30 -3.61 3.41
C PHE A 99 -6.66 -2.63 4.51
N ILE A 100 -6.81 -1.35 4.11
CA ILE A 100 -7.21 -0.27 4.99
C ILE A 100 -8.32 0.50 4.30
N SER A 101 -9.42 0.76 5.03
CA SER A 101 -10.47 1.63 4.53
C SER A 101 -10.07 3.08 4.71
N LYS A 102 -10.21 3.89 3.66
CA LYS A 102 -9.92 5.32 3.72
C LYS A 102 -10.82 6.06 4.71
N GLY A 103 -11.99 5.49 5.02
CA GLY A 103 -12.92 6.05 5.99
C GLY A 103 -12.69 5.64 7.43
N GLU A 104 -11.71 4.79 7.71
CA GLU A 104 -11.40 4.41 9.08
C GLU A 104 -10.80 5.57 9.86
N MET A 105 -11.00 5.54 11.17
CA MET A 105 -10.41 6.54 12.06
C MET A 105 -8.89 6.43 12.06
N PRO A 106 -8.16 7.57 12.17
CA PRO A 106 -6.70 7.56 12.13
C PRO A 106 -6.05 6.60 13.11
N ASP A 107 -6.61 6.44 14.31
CA ASP A 107 -6.06 5.51 15.32
C ASP A 107 -6.10 4.06 14.84
N ARG A 108 -7.16 3.67 14.16
CA ARG A 108 -7.29 2.32 13.62
C ARG A 108 -6.36 2.09 12.44
N VAL A 109 -6.23 3.10 11.58
CA VAL A 109 -5.30 3.04 10.46
C VAL A 109 -3.87 2.89 10.99
N ALA A 110 -3.50 3.67 12.00
CA ALA A 110 -2.17 3.59 12.62
C ALA A 110 -1.91 2.18 13.19
N GLU A 111 -2.89 1.60 13.86
CA GLU A 111 -2.78 0.25 14.42
C GLU A 111 -2.53 -0.80 13.32
N ARG A 112 -3.28 -0.72 12.22
CA ARG A 112 -3.10 -1.64 11.09
C ARG A 112 -1.73 -1.50 10.46
N LEU A 113 -1.23 -0.26 10.34
CA LEU A 113 0.10 0.00 9.80
C LEU A 113 1.19 -0.56 10.71
N ARG A 114 1.05 -0.42 12.04
CA ARG A 114 1.99 -1.00 12.98
C ARG A 114 2.02 -2.52 12.90
N MET A 115 0.86 -3.15 12.79
CA MET A 115 0.78 -4.61 12.65
C MET A 115 1.43 -5.07 11.35
N ALA A 116 1.24 -4.33 10.27
CA ALA A 116 1.88 -4.65 9.00
C ALA A 116 3.40 -4.48 9.07
N ALA A 117 3.87 -3.45 9.76
CA ALA A 117 5.31 -3.22 9.96
C ALA A 117 5.93 -4.35 10.78
N ASP A 118 5.23 -4.86 11.77
CA ASP A 118 5.69 -6.02 12.56
C ASP A 118 5.87 -7.25 11.67
N ARG A 119 5.02 -7.44 10.66
CA ARG A 119 5.16 -8.54 9.70
C ARG A 119 6.41 -8.41 8.85
N VAL A 120 6.79 -7.18 8.49
CA VAL A 120 8.03 -6.92 7.74
C VAL A 120 9.25 -7.38 8.53
N HIS A 121 9.24 -7.19 9.84
CA HIS A 121 10.38 -7.47 10.71
C HIS A 121 10.28 -8.80 11.44
N SER A 122 9.29 -9.62 11.16
CA SER A 122 9.04 -10.89 11.86
C SER A 122 9.59 -12.11 11.12
N VAL A 123 10.71 -11.99 10.49
CA VAL A 123 11.35 -13.10 9.76
C VAL A 123 12.34 -13.83 10.65
#